data_84b6179f4a45a8d124573f34a83e4da1
#
_entry.id   84b6179f4a45a8d124573f34a83e4da1
#
_cell.length_a   1.000
_cell.length_b   1.000
_cell.length_c   1.000
_cell.angle_alpha   90.00
_cell.angle_beta   90.00
_cell.angle_gamma   90.00
#
_symmetry.space_group_name_H-M   'P 1'
#
loop_
_entity.id
_entity.type
_entity.pdbx_description
1 polymer ?
#
loop_
_entity_poly.entity_id
_entity_poly.type
_entity_poly.pdbx_seq_one_letter_code
_entity_poly.pdbx_strand_id
1 'polypeptide(L)'
;VYTPAEYETNVKKRYPVLYLQHGMGEDETGWSTQGYMQHIMDNLIASEQCVPMLVVMDSGDVEAPFSPREGKDMNEERALYGASFYGVMLEDLIPMIDRTFRTYTDREHRAMAGLSWGGHQTFSTALPNLDKLSYIGAFSGAIFGLDVKTCYNGVFALSLIHISEPTRR
;
A
#
# COMPACT_ATOMS: atom_id res chain seq x y z
N VAL A 1 4.76 -11.81 -6.18
CA VAL A 1 3.57 -12.04 -5.33
C VAL A 1 3.85 -13.20 -4.40
N TYR A 2 3.61 -13.03 -3.10
CA TYR A 2 3.58 -14.11 -2.11
C TYR A 2 2.16 -14.68 -2.04
N THR A 3 2.05 -16.01 -1.98
CA THR A 3 0.81 -16.74 -1.72
C THR A 3 0.99 -17.63 -0.49
N PRO A 4 -0.01 -17.73 0.41
CA PRO A 4 0.10 -18.59 1.58
C PRO A 4 0.19 -20.06 1.19
N ALA A 5 0.81 -20.90 2.04
CA ALA A 5 1.10 -22.30 1.73
C ALA A 5 -0.14 -23.12 1.29
N GLU A 6 -1.31 -22.79 1.82
CA GLU A 6 -2.57 -23.46 1.44
C GLU A 6 -3.13 -23.02 0.06
N TYR A 7 -2.54 -22.00 -0.60
CA TYR A 7 -3.10 -21.43 -1.81
C TYR A 7 -3.27 -22.48 -2.92
N GLU A 8 -2.28 -23.31 -3.17
CA GLU A 8 -2.33 -24.33 -4.22
C GLU A 8 -3.29 -25.50 -3.90
N THR A 9 -3.48 -25.79 -2.63
CA THR A 9 -4.31 -26.92 -2.19
C THR A 9 -5.77 -26.53 -1.99
N ASN A 10 -6.05 -25.28 -1.60
CA ASN A 10 -7.39 -24.79 -1.35
C ASN A 10 -7.92 -23.94 -2.53
N VAL A 11 -8.16 -24.61 -3.65
CA VAL A 11 -8.49 -23.97 -4.94
C VAL A 11 -9.79 -23.16 -4.97
N LYS A 12 -10.66 -23.31 -3.96
CA LYS A 12 -11.95 -22.59 -3.87
C LYS A 12 -11.88 -21.36 -2.97
N LYS A 13 -10.84 -21.26 -2.14
CA LYS A 13 -10.70 -20.17 -1.18
C LYS A 13 -10.24 -18.89 -1.89
N ARG A 14 -10.80 -17.76 -1.48
CA ARG A 14 -10.34 -16.41 -1.84
C ARG A 14 -9.59 -15.81 -0.66
N TYR A 15 -8.74 -14.86 -0.96
CA TYR A 15 -7.81 -14.31 0.01
C TYR A 15 -7.85 -12.78 0.00
N PRO A 16 -7.71 -12.12 1.16
CA PRO A 16 -7.41 -10.70 1.21
C PRO A 16 -6.03 -10.42 0.61
N VAL A 17 -5.80 -9.17 0.22
CA VAL A 17 -4.55 -8.74 -0.43
C VAL A 17 -3.92 -7.58 0.33
N LEU A 18 -2.64 -7.71 0.63
CA LEU A 18 -1.77 -6.64 1.07
C LEU A 18 -0.87 -6.21 -0.08
N TYR A 19 -0.97 -4.95 -0.50
CA TYR A 19 -0.01 -4.29 -1.39
C TYR A 19 1.09 -3.67 -0.54
N LEU A 20 2.34 -4.14 -0.68
CA LEU A 20 3.45 -3.81 0.22
C LEU A 20 4.59 -3.14 -0.55
N GLN A 21 4.76 -1.84 -0.32
CA GLN A 21 5.72 -1.00 -1.03
C GLN A 21 7.06 -0.90 -0.30
N HIS A 22 8.15 -0.98 -1.06
CA HIS A 22 9.52 -0.83 -0.58
C HIS A 22 9.93 0.64 -0.40
N GLY A 23 11.10 0.88 0.19
CA GLY A 23 11.69 2.20 0.34
C GLY A 23 12.38 2.71 -0.92
N MET A 24 12.74 3.99 -0.92
CA MET A 24 13.46 4.60 -2.05
C MET A 24 14.80 3.86 -2.32
N GLY A 25 15.05 3.55 -3.58
CA GLY A 25 16.28 2.87 -4.02
C GLY A 25 16.27 1.35 -3.86
N GLU A 26 15.16 0.79 -3.45
CA GLU A 26 14.89 -0.65 -3.44
C GLU A 26 14.03 -1.06 -4.64
N ASP A 27 13.62 -2.32 -4.70
CA ASP A 27 12.77 -2.89 -5.74
C ASP A 27 11.76 -3.88 -5.14
N GLU A 28 10.98 -4.56 -5.99
CA GLU A 28 9.98 -5.56 -5.60
C GLU A 28 10.55 -6.74 -4.81
N THR A 29 11.87 -6.91 -4.77
CA THR A 29 12.54 -8.00 -4.02
C THR A 29 12.94 -7.59 -2.61
N GLY A 30 12.96 -6.28 -2.29
CA GLY A 30 13.46 -5.76 -1.02
C GLY A 30 12.81 -6.41 0.21
N TRP A 31 11.51 -6.49 0.24
CA TRP A 31 10.78 -7.12 1.35
C TRP A 31 11.04 -8.63 1.48
N SER A 32 11.33 -9.32 0.37
CA SER A 32 11.63 -10.76 0.40
C SER A 32 13.09 -11.06 0.73
N THR A 33 14.03 -10.27 0.21
CA THR A 33 15.47 -10.53 0.35
C THR A 33 16.07 -9.93 1.61
N GLN A 34 15.61 -8.76 2.03
CA GLN A 34 16.07 -8.04 3.21
C GLN A 34 15.13 -8.23 4.41
N GLY A 35 13.82 -8.11 4.17
CA GLY A 35 12.80 -8.21 5.21
C GLY A 35 12.37 -9.63 5.55
N TYR A 36 12.71 -10.62 4.71
CA TYR A 36 12.28 -12.01 4.87
C TYR A 36 10.76 -12.15 5.10
N MET A 37 9.98 -11.28 4.45
CA MET A 37 8.54 -11.13 4.63
C MET A 37 7.81 -12.48 4.49
N GLN A 38 8.19 -13.32 3.54
CA GLN A 38 7.57 -14.63 3.31
C GLN A 38 7.67 -15.54 4.55
N HIS A 39 8.80 -15.54 5.25
CA HIS A 39 8.98 -16.34 6.45
C HIS A 39 8.19 -15.79 7.64
N ILE A 40 8.09 -14.46 7.73
CA ILE A 40 7.26 -13.79 8.74
C ILE A 40 5.80 -14.15 8.52
N MET A 41 5.32 -14.05 7.27
CA MET A 41 3.94 -14.40 6.92
C MET A 41 3.63 -15.87 7.19
N ASP A 42 4.51 -16.79 6.76
CA ASP A 42 4.32 -18.22 7.01
C ASP A 42 4.22 -18.52 8.51
N ASN A 43 5.09 -17.94 9.33
CA ASN A 43 5.07 -18.13 10.79
C ASN A 43 3.82 -17.54 11.45
N LEU A 44 3.41 -16.32 11.06
CA LEU A 44 2.22 -15.68 11.60
C LEU A 44 0.94 -16.43 11.22
N ILE A 45 0.85 -16.93 10.00
CA ILE A 45 -0.28 -17.72 9.53
C ILE A 45 -0.31 -19.08 10.26
N ALA A 46 0.83 -19.77 10.36
CA ALA A 46 0.92 -21.06 11.04
C ALA A 46 0.60 -20.99 12.54
N SER A 47 0.90 -19.85 13.18
CA SER A 47 0.55 -19.57 14.59
C SER A 47 -0.82 -18.93 14.80
N GLU A 48 -1.63 -18.82 13.75
CA GLU A 48 -2.98 -18.20 13.76
C GLU A 48 -2.99 -16.73 14.24
N GLN A 49 -1.87 -16.03 14.13
CA GLN A 49 -1.75 -14.61 14.46
C GLN A 49 -2.10 -13.70 13.28
N CYS A 50 -2.20 -14.25 12.08
CA CYS A 50 -2.55 -13.54 10.86
C CYS A 50 -3.45 -14.42 9.98
N VAL A 51 -4.42 -13.80 9.32
CA VAL A 51 -5.22 -14.50 8.32
C VAL A 51 -4.37 -14.80 7.09
N PRO A 52 -4.55 -15.96 6.44
CA PRO A 52 -3.91 -16.23 5.16
C PRO A 52 -4.27 -15.16 4.12
N MET A 53 -3.27 -14.51 3.53
CA MET A 53 -3.44 -13.45 2.55
C MET A 53 -2.37 -13.51 1.45
N LEU A 54 -2.65 -12.86 0.33
CA LEU A 54 -1.63 -12.58 -0.68
C LEU A 54 -0.87 -11.31 -0.28
N VAL A 55 0.44 -11.28 -0.56
CA VAL A 55 1.22 -10.04 -0.48
C VAL A 55 1.79 -9.73 -1.86
N VAL A 56 1.42 -8.59 -2.39
CA VAL A 56 1.85 -8.08 -3.69
C VAL A 56 2.91 -7.03 -3.46
N MET A 57 4.06 -7.21 -4.07
CA MET A 57 5.17 -6.26 -4.07
C MET A 57 5.46 -5.94 -5.54
N ASP A 58 5.45 -4.70 -5.89
CA ASP A 58 5.82 -4.21 -7.21
C ASP A 58 7.04 -3.29 -7.10
N SER A 59 7.65 -2.96 -8.22
CA SER A 59 8.84 -2.10 -8.21
C SER A 59 8.56 -0.69 -7.71
N GLY A 60 7.30 -0.27 -7.70
CA GLY A 60 6.90 1.08 -7.29
C GLY A 60 7.54 2.20 -8.12
N ASP A 61 8.34 1.82 -9.10
CA ASP A 61 9.14 2.72 -9.93
C ASP A 61 8.36 3.05 -11.20
N VAL A 62 7.84 4.24 -11.25
CA VAL A 62 7.12 4.78 -12.40
C VAL A 62 7.95 5.89 -13.03
N GLU A 63 9.05 5.51 -13.69
CA GLU A 63 9.93 6.37 -14.50
C GLU A 63 10.19 7.77 -13.93
N ALA A 64 10.54 7.84 -12.66
CA ALA A 64 10.75 9.12 -12.09
C ALA A 64 12.24 9.47 -12.00
N PRO A 65 12.66 10.62 -12.46
CA PRO A 65 14.05 11.05 -12.36
C PRO A 65 14.44 11.26 -10.88
N PHE A 66 15.60 10.74 -10.47
CA PHE A 66 16.19 11.01 -9.16
C PHE A 66 16.53 12.49 -8.91
N SER A 67 16.48 13.29 -9.96
CA SER A 67 16.65 14.74 -9.92
C SER A 67 15.53 15.44 -10.67
N PRO A 68 15.10 16.62 -10.22
CA PRO A 68 14.05 17.35 -10.92
C PRO A 68 14.46 17.64 -12.36
N ARG A 69 13.51 17.52 -13.29
CA ARG A 69 13.71 17.95 -14.67
C ARG A 69 14.06 19.43 -14.68
N GLU A 70 14.85 19.83 -15.66
CA GLU A 70 15.31 21.21 -15.79
C GLU A 70 14.13 22.19 -15.72
N GLY A 71 14.20 23.11 -14.78
CA GLY A 71 13.13 24.11 -14.55
C GLY A 71 11.95 23.65 -13.68
N LYS A 72 12.00 22.46 -13.11
CA LYS A 72 10.96 21.93 -12.19
C LYS A 72 11.43 21.95 -10.74
N ASP A 73 10.51 22.27 -9.84
CA ASP A 73 10.69 22.12 -8.40
C ASP A 73 10.52 20.65 -7.99
N MET A 74 11.29 20.23 -6.99
CA MET A 74 11.21 18.87 -6.42
C MET A 74 9.82 18.51 -5.90
N ASN A 75 9.03 19.47 -5.44
CA ASN A 75 7.67 19.21 -4.97
C ASN A 75 6.69 18.99 -6.13
N GLU A 76 6.87 19.70 -7.24
CA GLU A 76 6.08 19.45 -8.46
C GLU A 76 6.39 18.08 -9.05
N GLU A 77 7.67 17.70 -9.09
CA GLU A 77 8.07 16.38 -9.56
C GLU A 77 7.49 15.27 -8.66
N ARG A 78 7.59 15.40 -7.33
CA ARG A 78 7.01 14.45 -6.37
C ARG A 78 5.50 14.33 -6.48
N ALA A 79 4.80 15.41 -6.75
CA ALA A 79 3.35 15.39 -6.96
C ALA A 79 2.98 14.62 -8.26
N LEU A 80 3.73 14.82 -9.35
CA LEU A 80 3.58 14.05 -10.57
C LEU A 80 3.83 12.55 -10.38
N TYR A 81 4.80 12.21 -9.53
CA TYR A 81 5.13 10.85 -9.15
C TYR A 81 4.00 10.15 -8.43
N GLY A 82 3.52 10.77 -7.38
CA GLY A 82 2.39 10.24 -6.64
C GLY A 82 1.21 9.95 -7.59
N ALA A 83 0.90 10.89 -8.49
CA ALA A 83 -0.18 10.74 -9.43
C ALA A 83 0.02 9.58 -10.42
N SER A 84 1.24 9.36 -10.91
CA SER A 84 1.53 8.25 -11.83
C SER A 84 1.47 6.90 -11.13
N PHE A 85 2.04 6.79 -9.92
CA PHE A 85 2.05 5.54 -9.16
C PHE A 85 0.64 5.09 -8.77
N TYR A 86 -0.22 5.99 -8.24
CA TYR A 86 -1.56 5.56 -7.85
C TYR A 86 -2.43 5.16 -9.06
N GLY A 87 -2.20 5.78 -10.22
CA GLY A 87 -2.84 5.36 -11.48
C GLY A 87 -2.50 3.92 -11.82
N VAL A 88 -1.21 3.58 -11.88
CA VAL A 88 -0.74 2.21 -12.10
C VAL A 88 -1.31 1.25 -11.03
N MET A 89 -1.28 1.64 -9.77
CA MET A 89 -1.79 0.81 -8.68
C MET A 89 -3.29 0.52 -8.85
N LEU A 90 -4.09 1.56 -9.08
CA LEU A 90 -5.56 1.44 -9.06
C LEU A 90 -6.15 0.96 -10.38
N GLU A 91 -5.55 1.32 -11.51
CA GLU A 91 -6.09 1.06 -12.84
C GLU A 91 -5.48 -0.18 -13.50
N ASP A 92 -4.25 -0.55 -13.14
CA ASP A 92 -3.54 -1.69 -13.73
C ASP A 92 -3.30 -2.82 -12.73
N LEU A 93 -2.57 -2.56 -11.62
CA LEU A 93 -2.07 -3.60 -10.73
C LEU A 93 -3.21 -4.28 -9.95
N ILE A 94 -4.06 -3.53 -9.26
CA ILE A 94 -5.20 -4.10 -8.52
C ILE A 94 -6.11 -4.92 -9.44
N PRO A 95 -6.57 -4.40 -10.59
CA PRO A 95 -7.38 -5.19 -11.51
C PRO A 95 -6.65 -6.42 -12.09
N MET A 96 -5.35 -6.34 -12.32
CA MET A 96 -4.56 -7.48 -12.79
C MET A 96 -4.46 -8.58 -11.73
N ILE A 97 -4.19 -8.23 -10.48
CA ILE A 97 -4.15 -9.17 -9.35
C ILE A 97 -5.51 -9.84 -9.17
N ASP A 98 -6.59 -9.07 -9.18
CA ASP A 98 -7.96 -9.60 -9.00
C ASP A 98 -8.39 -10.54 -10.14
N ARG A 99 -7.88 -10.35 -11.36
CA ARG A 99 -8.12 -11.27 -12.49
C ARG A 99 -7.24 -12.51 -12.47
N THR A 100 -6.05 -12.42 -11.91
CA THR A 100 -5.02 -13.47 -12.00
C THR A 100 -5.05 -14.40 -10.79
N PHE A 101 -5.37 -13.86 -9.62
CA PHE A 101 -5.34 -14.58 -8.35
C PHE A 101 -6.74 -14.69 -7.73
N ARG A 102 -6.88 -15.64 -6.82
CA ARG A 102 -8.13 -15.82 -6.06
C ARG A 102 -8.20 -14.83 -4.89
N THR A 103 -8.64 -13.61 -5.19
CA THR A 103 -8.75 -12.52 -4.24
C THR A 103 -10.21 -12.20 -3.89
N TYR A 104 -10.42 -11.65 -2.69
CA TYR A 104 -11.61 -10.83 -2.45
C TYR A 104 -11.41 -9.47 -3.13
N THR A 105 -12.44 -8.96 -3.81
CA THR A 105 -12.34 -7.72 -4.61
C THR A 105 -12.89 -6.48 -3.91
N ASP A 106 -13.45 -6.66 -2.72
CA ASP A 106 -13.99 -5.57 -1.91
C ASP A 106 -12.91 -4.87 -1.08
N ARG A 107 -13.22 -3.66 -0.61
CA ARG A 107 -12.29 -2.83 0.14
C ARG A 107 -11.90 -3.41 1.50
N GLU A 108 -12.81 -4.15 2.13
CA GLU A 108 -12.63 -4.73 3.47
C GLU A 108 -11.54 -5.81 3.48
N HIS A 109 -11.22 -6.35 2.32
CA HIS A 109 -10.17 -7.35 2.14
C HIS A 109 -8.94 -6.83 1.42
N ARG A 110 -8.78 -5.49 1.35
CA ARG A 110 -7.65 -4.88 0.66
C ARG A 110 -6.90 -3.91 1.58
N ALA A 111 -5.61 -4.16 1.72
CA ALA A 111 -4.69 -3.36 2.51
C ALA A 111 -3.55 -2.80 1.64
N MET A 112 -3.01 -1.66 2.03
CA MET A 112 -1.77 -1.14 1.46
C MET A 112 -0.84 -0.70 2.59
N ALA A 113 0.44 -1.05 2.47
CA ALA A 113 1.47 -0.62 3.42
C ALA A 113 2.80 -0.35 2.70
N GLY A 114 3.69 0.39 3.36
CA GLY A 114 5.01 0.65 2.78
C GLY A 114 5.99 1.30 3.73
N LEU A 115 7.26 1.17 3.37
CA LEU A 115 8.40 1.70 4.12
C LEU A 115 8.89 3.02 3.48
N SER A 116 9.11 4.06 4.27
CA SER A 116 9.73 5.32 3.82
C SER A 116 9.01 5.92 2.61
N TRP A 117 9.61 5.89 1.42
CA TRP A 117 8.97 6.29 0.16
C TRP A 117 7.71 5.46 -0.15
N GLY A 118 7.74 4.16 0.07
CA GLY A 118 6.57 3.29 -0.04
C GLY A 118 5.46 3.66 0.96
N GLY A 119 5.81 4.20 2.13
CA GLY A 119 4.84 4.80 3.06
C GLY A 119 4.20 6.06 2.49
N HIS A 120 4.97 6.91 1.80
CA HIS A 120 4.43 8.06 1.07
C HIS A 120 3.49 7.61 -0.06
N GLN A 121 3.90 6.65 -0.87
CA GLN A 121 3.06 6.05 -1.92
C GLN A 121 1.76 5.47 -1.34
N THR A 122 1.86 4.80 -0.21
CA THR A 122 0.70 4.25 0.51
C THR A 122 -0.29 5.34 0.91
N PHE A 123 0.16 6.40 1.54
CA PHE A 123 -0.72 7.51 1.92
C PHE A 123 -1.33 8.21 0.70
N SER A 124 -0.52 8.50 -0.31
CA SER A 124 -0.95 9.20 -1.51
C SER A 124 -1.96 8.39 -2.34
N THR A 125 -1.89 7.06 -2.27
CA THR A 125 -2.81 6.17 -2.98
C THR A 125 -4.04 5.85 -2.14
N ALA A 126 -3.87 5.44 -0.90
CA ALA A 126 -4.96 4.87 -0.12
C ALA A 126 -5.87 5.93 0.50
N LEU A 127 -5.33 7.05 1.01
CA LEU A 127 -6.15 8.06 1.67
C LEU A 127 -7.17 8.74 0.75
N PRO A 128 -6.87 9.07 -0.52
CA PRO A 128 -7.88 9.57 -1.45
C PRO A 128 -8.87 8.50 -1.94
N ASN A 129 -8.59 7.20 -1.72
CA ASN A 129 -9.31 6.07 -2.29
C ASN A 129 -9.79 5.09 -1.20
N LEU A 130 -10.34 5.61 -0.12
CA LEU A 130 -10.87 4.81 0.99
C LEU A 130 -12.09 3.96 0.60
N ASP A 131 -12.67 4.20 -0.56
CA ASP A 131 -13.68 3.34 -1.18
C ASP A 131 -13.08 2.03 -1.74
N LYS A 132 -11.76 1.96 -1.93
CA LYS A 132 -11.04 0.82 -2.51
C LYS A 132 -10.15 0.07 -1.53
N LEU A 133 -9.70 0.74 -0.45
CA LEU A 133 -8.77 0.20 0.54
C LEU A 133 -9.26 0.52 1.95
N SER A 134 -9.24 -0.47 2.85
CA SER A 134 -9.70 -0.30 4.24
C SER A 134 -8.56 -0.23 5.25
N TYR A 135 -7.39 -0.78 4.92
CA TYR A 135 -6.27 -0.87 5.86
C TYR A 135 -5.05 -0.19 5.29
N ILE A 136 -4.42 0.67 6.09
CA ILE A 136 -3.28 1.48 5.69
C ILE A 136 -2.18 1.35 6.75
N GLY A 137 -0.97 1.00 6.31
CA GLY A 137 0.22 0.91 7.15
C GLY A 137 1.38 1.71 6.56
N ALA A 138 1.98 2.61 7.33
CA ALA A 138 3.18 3.32 6.88
C ALA A 138 4.29 3.19 7.92
N PHE A 139 5.39 2.57 7.52
CA PHE A 139 6.58 2.38 8.33
C PHE A 139 7.57 3.50 8.00
N SER A 140 7.79 4.42 8.94
CA SER A 140 8.62 5.61 8.70
C SER A 140 8.23 6.37 7.42
N GLY A 141 6.93 6.43 7.13
CA GLY A 141 6.40 7.04 5.92
C GLY A 141 6.69 8.53 5.87
N ALA A 142 7.24 8.99 4.76
CA ALA A 142 7.48 10.40 4.54
C ALA A 142 6.18 11.10 4.11
N ILE A 143 5.83 12.19 4.78
CA ILE A 143 4.72 13.06 4.41
C ILE A 143 5.32 14.41 4.03
N PHE A 144 5.14 14.81 2.78
CA PHE A 144 5.67 16.05 2.26
C PHE A 144 4.56 17.10 2.11
N GLY A 145 4.81 18.32 2.60
CA GLY A 145 3.94 19.47 2.33
C GLY A 145 2.52 19.34 2.90
N LEU A 146 2.38 18.90 4.15
CA LEU A 146 1.08 18.59 4.74
C LEU A 146 0.28 19.85 5.09
N ASP A 147 -0.64 20.23 4.23
CA ASP A 147 -1.81 21.01 4.66
C ASP A 147 -2.92 20.03 5.04
N VAL A 148 -3.17 19.87 6.33
CA VAL A 148 -4.17 18.93 6.88
C VAL A 148 -5.58 19.15 6.31
N LYS A 149 -5.89 20.34 5.84
CA LYS A 149 -7.22 20.66 5.28
C LYS A 149 -7.40 20.23 3.85
N THR A 150 -6.32 20.20 3.08
CA THR A 150 -6.39 19.96 1.63
C THR A 150 -5.65 18.71 1.17
N CYS A 151 -4.68 18.20 1.97
CA CYS A 151 -3.95 17.01 1.60
C CYS A 151 -4.87 15.79 1.50
N TYR A 152 -4.54 14.92 0.57
CA TYR A 152 -5.28 13.69 0.31
C TYR A 152 -6.80 13.92 0.14
N ASN A 153 -7.15 14.94 -0.66
CA ASN A 153 -8.54 15.37 -0.91
C ASN A 153 -9.32 15.75 0.37
N GLY A 154 -8.62 16.26 1.38
CA GLY A 154 -9.25 16.73 2.62
C GLY A 154 -9.74 15.62 3.54
N VAL A 155 -9.26 14.38 3.38
CA VAL A 155 -9.67 13.21 4.18
C VAL A 155 -9.50 13.44 5.69
N PHE A 156 -8.49 14.20 6.12
CA PHE A 156 -8.27 14.51 7.52
C PHE A 156 -9.22 15.59 8.06
N ALA A 157 -9.76 16.44 7.22
CA ALA A 157 -10.78 17.41 7.65
C ALA A 157 -12.07 16.69 8.11
N LEU A 158 -12.40 15.56 7.49
CA LEU A 158 -13.50 14.70 7.92
C LEU A 158 -13.17 13.92 9.20
N SER A 159 -11.94 13.49 9.38
CA SER A 159 -11.47 12.73 10.53
C SER A 159 -11.47 13.53 11.84
N LEU A 160 -11.18 14.82 11.79
CA LEU A 160 -11.20 15.70 12.96
C LEU A 160 -12.60 15.87 13.59
N ILE A 161 -13.66 15.57 12.86
CA ILE A 161 -15.04 15.62 13.35
C ILE A 161 -15.42 14.33 14.14
N HIS A 162 -14.65 13.25 13.99
CA HIS A 162 -14.97 11.93 14.55
C HIS A 162 -13.97 11.40 15.58
N ILE A 163 -12.98 12.19 16.00
CA ILE A 163 -12.18 11.88 17.18
C ILE A 163 -12.98 12.30 18.40
N SER A 164 -14.00 11.52 18.72
CA SER A 164 -14.57 11.51 20.07
C SER A 164 -13.53 10.85 20.98
N GLU A 165 -13.18 11.50 22.07
CA GLU A 165 -12.29 10.96 23.10
C GLU A 165 -12.73 9.55 23.48
N PRO A 166 -11.79 8.59 23.68
CA PRO A 166 -12.16 7.27 24.18
C PRO A 166 -12.79 7.48 25.56
N THR A 167 -14.08 7.20 25.66
CA THR A 167 -14.75 7.13 26.96
C THR A 167 -14.02 6.11 27.81
N ARG A 168 -13.29 6.59 28.80
CA ARG A 168 -12.76 5.73 29.88
C ARG A 168 -13.94 5.01 30.52
N ARG A 169 -14.00 3.71 30.37
CA ARG A 169 -14.71 2.80 31.25
C ARG A 169 -13.71 2.03 32.09
#